data_82d128761c6d2725fda2fea3302a7a6d
#
_entry.id   82d128761c6d2725fda2fea3302a7a6d
#
_cell.length_a   1.000
_cell.length_b   1.000
_cell.length_c   1.000
_cell.angle_alpha   90.00
_cell.angle_beta   90.00
_cell.angle_gamma   90.00
#
_symmetry.space_group_name_H-M   'P 1'
#
loop_
_entity.id
_entity.type
_entity.pdbx_description
1 polymer ?
#
loop_
_entity_poly.entity_id
_entity_poly.type
_entity_poly.pdbx_seq_one_letter_code
_entity_poly.pdbx_strand_id
1 'polypeptide(L)'
;MKLIDDLKWRYATKKFSNKRVSNEDLEKIIEAINLSASSVGIQPYRIFIITDPSLKKTLGEGSFNSQIADASHLIVFAAFDSIRQENIDNYIQLIAREREKPIGELSDFKNTISSHFLAQTDDNNFIWSTKQAYIGLGTGLIAAATLKIDATPMEGFDAEKFDNLLGLKEKRLKSVVLLALGYRDEENDYNAKLKKVRIPIQEFATMVN
;
A
#
# COMPACT_ATOMS: atom_id res chain seq x y z
N MET A 1 21.86 -13.16 -2.76
CA MET A 1 21.14 -12.66 -1.57
C MET A 1 19.65 -12.92 -1.81
N LYS A 2 19.02 -13.69 -0.95
CA LYS A 2 17.61 -14.16 -1.13
C LYS A 2 16.65 -13.04 -1.56
N LEU A 3 16.72 -11.87 -0.95
CA LEU A 3 15.90 -10.70 -1.33
C LEU A 3 16.05 -10.32 -2.80
N ILE A 4 17.27 -10.27 -3.32
CA ILE A 4 17.52 -9.90 -4.72
C ILE A 4 16.93 -10.96 -5.67
N ASP A 5 16.99 -12.24 -5.28
CA ASP A 5 16.44 -13.33 -6.09
C ASP A 5 14.90 -13.27 -6.10
N ASP A 6 14.28 -12.93 -4.96
CA ASP A 6 12.84 -12.72 -4.85
C ASP A 6 12.39 -11.50 -5.68
N LEU A 7 13.15 -10.41 -5.66
CA LEU A 7 12.88 -9.23 -6.50
C LEU A 7 13.07 -9.50 -8.00
N LYS A 8 14.02 -10.37 -8.37
CA LYS A 8 14.17 -10.85 -9.75
C LYS A 8 13.00 -11.74 -10.17
N TRP A 9 12.52 -12.60 -9.28
CA TRP A 9 11.43 -13.52 -9.53
C TRP A 9 10.09 -12.82 -9.76
N ARG A 10 9.74 -11.80 -8.94
CA ARG A 10 8.46 -11.11 -9.04
C ARG A 10 8.34 -10.24 -10.30
N TYR A 11 7.16 -10.21 -10.88
CA TYR A 11 6.78 -9.23 -11.91
C TYR A 11 5.33 -8.77 -11.67
N ALA A 12 4.80 -7.84 -12.45
CA ALA A 12 3.39 -7.44 -12.40
C ALA A 12 2.57 -8.45 -13.21
N THR A 13 2.06 -9.46 -12.52
CA THR A 13 1.25 -10.56 -13.07
C THR A 13 0.01 -10.02 -13.76
N LYS A 14 -0.27 -10.50 -14.97
CA LYS A 14 -1.39 -10.03 -15.79
C LYS A 14 -2.58 -10.98 -15.76
N LYS A 15 -2.35 -12.25 -15.42
CA LYS A 15 -3.40 -13.25 -15.28
C LYS A 15 -3.16 -14.06 -14.00
N PHE A 16 -4.15 -14.10 -13.13
CA PHE A 16 -4.15 -14.94 -11.93
C PHE A 16 -4.86 -16.27 -12.18
N SER A 17 -4.36 -17.32 -11.57
CA SER A 17 -5.01 -18.62 -11.48
C SER A 17 -6.12 -18.58 -10.40
N ASN A 18 -6.90 -19.66 -10.32
CA ASN A 18 -7.93 -19.80 -9.28
C ASN A 18 -7.38 -20.16 -7.90
N LYS A 19 -6.05 -20.35 -7.76
CA LYS A 19 -5.42 -20.64 -6.47
C LYS A 19 -5.51 -19.44 -5.55
N ARG A 20 -5.95 -19.67 -4.32
CA ARG A 20 -6.09 -18.59 -3.32
C ARG A 20 -4.87 -18.50 -2.43
N VAL A 21 -4.52 -17.29 -2.07
CA VAL A 21 -3.56 -16.98 -1.00
C VAL A 21 -4.17 -17.41 0.34
N SER A 22 -3.40 -18.05 1.20
CA SER A 22 -3.85 -18.45 2.53
C SER A 22 -4.04 -17.25 3.44
N ASN A 23 -4.92 -17.36 4.43
CA ASN A 23 -5.09 -16.30 5.42
C ASN A 23 -3.79 -16.05 6.20
N GLU A 24 -3.04 -17.10 6.54
CA GLU A 24 -1.77 -16.99 7.23
C GLU A 24 -0.74 -16.15 6.43
N ASP A 25 -0.62 -16.38 5.13
CA ASP A 25 0.30 -15.62 4.29
C ASP A 25 -0.21 -14.19 4.03
N LEU A 26 -1.52 -14.01 3.93
CA LEU A 26 -2.13 -12.68 3.85
C LEU A 26 -1.81 -11.86 5.11
N GLU A 27 -1.96 -12.44 6.29
CA GLU A 27 -1.65 -11.79 7.58
C GLU A 27 -0.17 -11.37 7.65
N LYS A 28 0.76 -12.21 7.19
CA LYS A 28 2.19 -11.85 7.11
C LYS A 28 2.44 -10.65 6.18
N ILE A 29 1.72 -10.57 5.06
CA ILE A 29 1.83 -9.42 4.15
C ILE A 29 1.27 -8.16 4.80
N ILE A 30 0.12 -8.25 5.48
CA ILE A 30 -0.50 -7.14 6.21
C ILE A 30 0.43 -6.64 7.32
N GLU A 31 1.00 -7.56 8.10
CA GLU A 31 1.95 -7.24 9.16
C GLU A 31 3.18 -6.52 8.60
N ALA A 32 3.75 -7.01 7.50
CA ALA A 32 4.88 -6.36 6.83
C ALA A 32 4.55 -4.94 6.35
N ILE A 33 3.35 -4.73 5.80
CA ILE A 33 2.86 -3.39 5.41
C ILE A 33 2.75 -2.50 6.66
N ASN A 34 2.20 -3.02 7.75
CA ASN A 34 2.04 -2.27 9.00
C ASN A 34 3.38 -1.89 9.64
N LEU A 35 4.40 -2.74 9.52
CA LEU A 35 5.76 -2.51 10.03
C LEU A 35 6.60 -1.60 9.12
N SER A 36 6.08 -1.18 7.96
CA SER A 36 6.83 -0.29 7.07
C SER A 36 7.05 1.09 7.70
N ALA A 37 8.17 1.71 7.35
CA ALA A 37 8.45 3.08 7.79
C ALA A 37 7.43 4.07 7.24
N SER A 38 7.14 5.11 8.01
CA SER A 38 6.45 6.31 7.54
C SER A 38 7.09 7.54 8.17
N SER A 39 7.00 8.70 7.50
CA SER A 39 7.54 9.94 8.03
C SER A 39 6.91 10.25 9.39
N VAL A 40 7.73 10.61 10.37
CA VAL A 40 7.39 10.78 11.78
C VAL A 40 6.66 9.59 12.44
N GLY A 41 6.47 8.48 11.73
CA GLY A 41 5.80 7.26 12.24
C GLY A 41 4.27 7.31 12.27
N ILE A 42 3.62 8.34 11.71
CA ILE A 42 2.16 8.58 11.89
C ILE A 42 1.27 7.63 11.07
N GLN A 43 1.83 6.93 10.06
CA GLN A 43 1.10 6.01 9.19
C GLN A 43 -0.21 6.61 8.64
N PRO A 44 -0.16 7.67 7.81
CA PRO A 44 -1.33 8.42 7.39
C PRO A 44 -2.08 7.73 6.23
N TYR A 45 -2.28 6.44 6.35
CA TYR A 45 -3.06 5.63 5.42
C TYR A 45 -3.67 4.42 6.13
N ARG A 46 -4.66 3.82 5.49
CA ARG A 46 -5.26 2.54 5.89
C ARG A 46 -5.29 1.62 4.69
N ILE A 47 -5.36 0.32 4.93
CA ILE A 47 -5.56 -0.68 3.88
C ILE A 47 -6.91 -1.36 4.05
N PHE A 48 -7.58 -1.65 2.92
CA PHE A 48 -8.82 -2.39 2.87
C PHE A 48 -8.58 -3.66 2.07
N ILE A 49 -8.95 -4.81 2.64
CA ILE A 49 -8.76 -6.11 2.03
C ILE A 49 -10.08 -6.58 1.46
N ILE A 50 -10.16 -6.77 0.15
CA ILE A 50 -11.36 -7.21 -0.55
C ILE A 50 -11.15 -8.65 -1.02
N THR A 51 -11.98 -9.55 -0.49
CA THR A 51 -11.98 -10.97 -0.83
C THR A 51 -13.25 -11.39 -1.56
N ASP A 52 -14.34 -10.62 -1.41
CA ASP A 52 -15.63 -10.91 -2.02
C ASP A 52 -15.54 -10.82 -3.55
N PRO A 53 -15.87 -11.93 -4.28
CA PRO A 53 -15.76 -11.95 -5.74
C PRO A 53 -16.73 -10.99 -6.43
N SER A 54 -17.93 -10.78 -5.87
CA SER A 54 -18.94 -9.91 -6.47
C SER A 54 -18.50 -8.46 -6.37
N LEU A 55 -17.99 -8.03 -5.22
CA LEU A 55 -17.45 -6.69 -5.03
C LEU A 55 -16.23 -6.45 -5.92
N LYS A 56 -15.29 -7.41 -6.00
CA LYS A 56 -14.13 -7.29 -6.90
C LYS A 56 -14.54 -7.19 -8.38
N LYS A 57 -15.56 -7.96 -8.78
CA LYS A 57 -16.11 -7.87 -10.13
C LYS A 57 -16.68 -6.48 -10.40
N THR A 58 -17.53 -5.98 -9.50
CA THR A 58 -18.09 -4.63 -9.61
C THR A 58 -17.02 -3.56 -9.67
N LEU A 59 -16.01 -3.61 -8.81
CA LEU A 59 -14.89 -2.67 -8.80
C LEU A 59 -14.05 -2.74 -10.08
N GLY A 60 -13.92 -3.92 -10.68
CA GLY A 60 -13.18 -4.16 -11.92
C GLY A 60 -13.92 -3.78 -13.21
N GLU A 61 -15.24 -3.53 -13.14
CA GLU A 61 -16.02 -3.15 -14.32
C GLU A 61 -15.53 -1.85 -14.93
N GLY A 62 -15.25 -1.87 -16.22
CA GLY A 62 -14.69 -0.73 -16.96
C GLY A 62 -13.18 -0.55 -16.80
N SER A 63 -12.51 -1.36 -15.98
CA SER A 63 -11.06 -1.34 -15.84
C SER A 63 -10.37 -2.16 -16.93
N PHE A 64 -9.25 -1.64 -17.44
CA PHE A 64 -8.33 -2.39 -18.28
C PHE A 64 -7.66 -3.56 -17.53
N ASN A 65 -7.71 -3.51 -16.20
CA ASN A 65 -7.00 -4.42 -15.31
C ASN A 65 -7.91 -5.54 -14.83
N SER A 66 -8.00 -6.66 -15.58
CA SER A 66 -8.76 -7.84 -15.14
C SER A 66 -8.30 -8.38 -13.77
N GLN A 67 -7.09 -8.04 -13.34
CA GLN A 67 -6.51 -8.43 -12.06
C GLN A 67 -7.34 -7.97 -10.86
N ILE A 68 -8.13 -6.88 -10.97
CA ILE A 68 -9.04 -6.42 -9.91
C ILE A 68 -10.06 -7.52 -9.58
N ALA A 69 -10.68 -8.09 -10.59
CA ALA A 69 -11.67 -9.16 -10.43
C ALA A 69 -11.03 -10.53 -10.18
N ASP A 70 -9.93 -10.83 -10.88
CA ASP A 70 -9.31 -12.16 -10.92
C ASP A 70 -8.45 -12.46 -9.69
N ALA A 71 -7.92 -11.44 -9.00
CA ALA A 71 -7.02 -11.63 -7.86
C ALA A 71 -7.67 -12.46 -6.73
N SER A 72 -6.85 -13.24 -6.03
CA SER A 72 -7.26 -13.91 -4.79
C SER A 72 -7.73 -12.89 -3.75
N HIS A 73 -6.89 -11.88 -3.52
CA HIS A 73 -7.15 -10.76 -2.62
C HIS A 73 -6.79 -9.44 -3.30
N LEU A 74 -7.58 -8.42 -3.06
CA LEU A 74 -7.28 -7.06 -3.51
C LEU A 74 -7.08 -6.18 -2.28
N ILE A 75 -5.89 -5.60 -2.15
CA ILE A 75 -5.58 -4.63 -1.11
C ILE A 75 -5.71 -3.23 -1.70
N VAL A 76 -6.56 -2.41 -1.10
CA VAL A 76 -6.72 -1.00 -1.45
C VAL A 76 -5.97 -0.17 -0.41
N PHE A 77 -4.99 0.60 -0.85
CA PHE A 77 -4.33 1.59 -0.01
C PHE A 77 -5.12 2.89 -0.11
N ALA A 78 -5.58 3.38 1.04
CA ALA A 78 -6.33 4.63 1.15
C ALA A 78 -5.58 5.60 2.07
N ALA A 79 -5.13 6.73 1.51
CA ALA A 79 -4.41 7.78 2.23
C ALA A 79 -5.38 8.72 2.93
N PHE A 80 -4.94 9.36 4.02
CA PHE A 80 -5.70 10.42 4.66
C PHE A 80 -5.88 11.59 3.68
N ASP A 81 -7.10 12.11 3.60
CA ASP A 81 -7.45 13.26 2.74
C ASP A 81 -6.78 14.56 3.24
N SER A 82 -6.42 14.60 4.52
CA SER A 82 -5.63 15.64 5.18
C SER A 82 -5.12 15.13 6.52
N ILE A 83 -4.18 15.86 7.14
CA ILE A 83 -3.74 15.63 8.52
C ILE A 83 -4.41 16.67 9.42
N ARG A 84 -5.21 16.20 10.35
CA ARG A 84 -5.96 17.03 11.32
C ARG A 84 -5.40 16.88 12.73
N GLN A 85 -5.78 17.80 13.61
CA GLN A 85 -5.36 17.75 15.01
C GLN A 85 -5.70 16.41 15.66
N GLU A 86 -6.88 15.85 15.38
CA GLU A 86 -7.31 14.55 15.88
C GLU A 86 -6.35 13.41 15.46
N ASN A 87 -5.85 13.41 14.22
CA ASN A 87 -4.89 12.40 13.77
C ASN A 87 -3.58 12.46 14.57
N ILE A 88 -3.13 13.69 14.85
CA ILE A 88 -1.93 13.93 15.65
C ILE A 88 -2.16 13.49 17.09
N ASP A 89 -3.28 13.88 17.69
CA ASP A 89 -3.62 13.54 19.07
C ASP A 89 -3.71 12.03 19.28
N ASN A 90 -4.38 11.33 18.37
CA ASN A 90 -4.48 9.87 18.38
C ASN A 90 -3.09 9.21 18.25
N TYR A 91 -2.22 9.77 17.42
CA TYR A 91 -0.86 9.26 17.25
C TYR A 91 -0.01 9.48 18.50
N ILE A 92 -0.09 10.65 19.14
CA ILE A 92 0.61 10.93 20.41
C ILE A 92 0.13 10.00 21.52
N GLN A 93 -1.19 9.74 21.61
CA GLN A 93 -1.75 8.78 22.56
C GLN A 93 -1.24 7.36 22.30
N LEU A 94 -1.15 6.96 21.02
CA LEU A 94 -0.58 5.67 20.63
C LEU A 94 0.88 5.55 21.10
N ILE A 95 1.71 6.55 20.83
CA ILE A 95 3.11 6.55 21.28
C ILE A 95 3.21 6.45 22.81
N ALA A 96 2.41 7.23 23.53
CA ALA A 96 2.40 7.25 25.00
C ALA A 96 2.07 5.85 25.53
N ARG A 97 1.03 5.21 25.00
CA ARG A 97 0.59 3.86 25.38
C ARG A 97 1.64 2.80 25.06
N GLU A 98 2.11 2.75 23.81
CA GLU A 98 3.03 1.68 23.36
C GLU A 98 4.43 1.79 23.99
N ARG A 99 4.83 2.99 24.42
CA ARG A 99 6.14 3.23 25.05
C ARG A 99 6.04 3.42 26.56
N GLU A 100 4.84 3.28 27.13
CA GLU A 100 4.56 3.46 28.57
C GLU A 100 5.08 4.80 29.10
N LYS A 101 4.86 5.91 28.32
CA LYS A 101 5.34 7.25 28.65
C LYS A 101 4.20 8.19 29.00
N PRO A 102 4.41 9.13 29.97
CA PRO A 102 3.48 10.23 30.17
C PRO A 102 3.30 11.06 28.89
N ILE A 103 2.05 11.43 28.57
CA ILE A 103 1.76 12.25 27.39
C ILE A 103 2.51 13.61 27.44
N GLY A 104 2.72 14.16 28.62
CA GLY A 104 3.45 15.42 28.81
C GLY A 104 4.88 15.41 28.26
N GLU A 105 5.55 14.25 28.27
CA GLU A 105 6.91 14.13 27.70
C GLU A 105 6.90 14.22 26.15
N LEU A 106 5.75 14.08 25.52
CA LEU A 106 5.60 14.14 24.07
C LEU A 106 5.12 15.51 23.57
N SER A 107 5.01 16.52 24.47
CA SER A 107 4.44 17.82 24.14
C SER A 107 5.23 18.55 23.05
N ASP A 108 6.56 18.59 23.13
CA ASP A 108 7.40 19.26 22.13
C ASP A 108 7.31 18.57 20.77
N PHE A 109 7.31 17.25 20.76
CA PHE A 109 7.12 16.48 19.53
C PHE A 109 5.73 16.72 18.94
N LYS A 110 4.68 16.70 19.76
CA LYS A 110 3.31 17.04 19.35
C LYS A 110 3.25 18.43 18.72
N ASN A 111 3.81 19.44 19.39
CA ASN A 111 3.80 20.82 18.90
C ASN A 111 4.54 20.93 17.56
N THR A 112 5.68 20.27 17.41
CA THR A 112 6.48 20.27 16.18
C THR A 112 5.69 19.68 15.00
N ILE A 113 5.09 18.50 15.16
CA ILE A 113 4.32 17.88 14.07
C ILE A 113 3.03 18.64 13.80
N SER A 114 2.36 19.19 14.83
CA SER A 114 1.16 20.02 14.67
C SER A 114 1.45 21.27 13.85
N SER A 115 2.49 22.01 14.20
CA SER A 115 2.86 23.23 13.47
C SER A 115 3.22 22.96 12.02
N HIS A 116 3.83 21.80 11.73
CA HIS A 116 4.17 21.42 10.36
C HIS A 116 2.93 21.05 9.53
N PHE A 117 2.10 20.12 10.02
CA PHE A 117 1.01 19.58 9.21
C PHE A 117 -0.22 20.49 9.16
N LEU A 118 -0.56 21.18 10.25
CA LEU A 118 -1.73 22.05 10.28
C LEU A 118 -1.52 23.37 9.50
N ALA A 119 -0.27 23.72 9.19
CA ALA A 119 0.06 24.84 8.28
C ALA A 119 -0.02 24.45 6.80
N GLN A 120 -0.13 23.15 6.47
CA GLN A 120 -0.23 22.68 5.09
C GLN A 120 -1.68 22.73 4.60
N THR A 121 -1.86 22.86 3.27
CA THR A 121 -3.16 22.62 2.64
C THR A 121 -3.56 21.15 2.70
N ASP A 122 -4.86 20.86 2.58
CA ASP A 122 -5.37 19.49 2.53
C ASP A 122 -4.73 18.72 1.36
N ASP A 123 -4.56 19.35 0.20
CA ASP A 123 -3.92 18.72 -0.96
C ASP A 123 -2.45 18.37 -0.71
N ASN A 124 -1.68 19.24 -0.06
CA ASN A 124 -0.30 18.96 0.30
C ASN A 124 -0.22 17.80 1.31
N ASN A 125 -1.09 17.79 2.30
CA ASN A 125 -1.20 16.69 3.28
C ASN A 125 -1.60 15.39 2.59
N PHE A 126 -2.54 15.42 1.65
CA PHE A 126 -2.93 14.24 0.88
C PHE A 126 -1.79 13.69 0.02
N ILE A 127 -1.08 14.56 -0.71
CA ILE A 127 0.11 14.17 -1.50
C ILE A 127 1.17 13.55 -0.59
N TRP A 128 1.41 14.14 0.57
CA TRP A 128 2.36 13.60 1.54
C TRP A 128 1.91 12.24 2.09
N SER A 129 0.64 12.10 2.47
CA SER A 129 0.04 10.85 2.95
C SER A 129 0.12 9.74 1.89
N THR A 130 -0.13 10.07 0.63
CA THR A 130 0.01 9.17 -0.51
C THR A 130 1.43 8.60 -0.62
N LYS A 131 2.46 9.42 -0.46
CA LYS A 131 3.86 8.95 -0.47
C LYS A 131 4.14 7.91 0.62
N GLN A 132 3.52 8.04 1.80
CA GLN A 132 3.66 7.06 2.88
C GLN A 132 2.96 5.73 2.53
N ALA A 133 1.79 5.79 1.89
CA ALA A 133 1.09 4.60 1.39
C ALA A 133 1.94 3.82 0.36
N TYR A 134 2.68 4.52 -0.52
CA TYR A 134 3.59 3.88 -1.47
C TYR A 134 4.81 3.22 -0.83
N ILE A 135 5.29 3.72 0.31
CA ILE A 135 6.33 3.02 1.11
C ILE A 135 5.77 1.69 1.62
N GLY A 136 4.54 1.71 2.18
CA GLY A 136 3.83 0.50 2.61
C GLY A 136 3.57 -0.48 1.46
N LEU A 137 3.16 0.02 0.29
CA LEU A 137 3.01 -0.79 -0.93
C LEU A 137 4.33 -1.49 -1.31
N GLY A 138 5.44 -0.76 -1.29
CA GLY A 138 6.77 -1.32 -1.58
C GLY A 138 7.12 -2.47 -0.64
N THR A 139 6.84 -2.30 0.66
CA THR A 139 7.04 -3.35 1.67
C THR A 139 6.13 -4.56 1.40
N GLY A 140 4.85 -4.34 1.09
CA GLY A 140 3.92 -5.39 0.72
C GLY A 140 4.34 -6.19 -0.52
N LEU A 141 4.91 -5.52 -1.53
CA LEU A 141 5.48 -6.17 -2.73
C LEU A 141 6.66 -7.08 -2.38
N ILE A 142 7.53 -6.64 -1.48
CA ILE A 142 8.68 -7.42 -1.00
C ILE A 142 8.20 -8.64 -0.20
N ALA A 143 7.27 -8.45 0.73
CA ALA A 143 6.70 -9.52 1.54
C ALA A 143 6.04 -10.60 0.66
N ALA A 144 5.20 -10.20 -0.29
CA ALA A 144 4.57 -11.13 -1.23
C ALA A 144 5.62 -11.90 -2.04
N ALA A 145 6.67 -11.23 -2.56
CA ALA A 145 7.74 -11.88 -3.31
C ALA A 145 8.50 -12.92 -2.49
N THR A 146 8.76 -12.62 -1.21
CA THR A 146 9.45 -13.54 -0.28
C THR A 146 8.62 -14.80 -0.01
N LEU A 147 7.29 -14.67 0.03
CA LEU A 147 6.34 -15.76 0.19
C LEU A 147 6.00 -16.47 -1.14
N LYS A 148 6.59 -16.03 -2.27
CA LYS A 148 6.27 -16.54 -3.61
C LYS A 148 4.80 -16.36 -3.99
N ILE A 149 4.21 -15.26 -3.54
CA ILE A 149 2.89 -14.80 -3.91
C ILE A 149 3.06 -13.72 -4.99
N ASP A 150 2.34 -13.89 -6.08
CA ASP A 150 2.32 -12.90 -7.15
C ASP A 150 1.55 -11.65 -6.72
N ALA A 151 2.12 -10.50 -7.05
CA ALA A 151 1.60 -9.22 -6.62
C ALA A 151 1.71 -8.18 -7.75
N THR A 152 0.58 -7.52 -8.05
CA THR A 152 0.51 -6.48 -9.07
C THR A 152 0.04 -5.17 -8.45
N PRO A 153 0.92 -4.16 -8.35
CA PRO A 153 0.51 -2.81 -7.98
C PRO A 153 -0.18 -2.14 -9.15
N MET A 154 -1.25 -1.37 -8.89
CA MET A 154 -2.05 -0.75 -9.94
C MET A 154 -2.51 0.65 -9.52
N GLU A 155 -2.32 1.64 -10.41
CA GLU A 155 -2.89 2.99 -10.31
C GLU A 155 -4.07 3.18 -11.28
N GLY A 156 -4.15 2.34 -12.33
CA GLY A 156 -5.19 2.43 -13.35
C GLY A 156 -6.51 1.82 -12.88
N PHE A 157 -7.19 2.48 -11.95
CA PHE A 157 -8.52 2.13 -11.44
C PHE A 157 -9.38 3.39 -11.28
N ASP A 158 -10.69 3.22 -11.16
CA ASP A 158 -11.63 4.31 -10.89
C ASP A 158 -11.65 4.61 -9.39
N ALA A 159 -10.85 5.58 -8.95
CA ALA A 159 -10.73 5.94 -7.55
C ALA A 159 -12.06 6.42 -6.96
N GLU A 160 -12.88 7.18 -7.70
CA GLU A 160 -14.17 7.65 -7.22
C GLU A 160 -15.13 6.49 -6.95
N LYS A 161 -15.15 5.51 -7.84
CA LYS A 161 -15.95 4.28 -7.67
C LYS A 161 -15.51 3.48 -6.43
N PHE A 162 -14.19 3.35 -6.22
CA PHE A 162 -13.65 2.68 -5.03
C PHE A 162 -13.98 3.45 -3.76
N ASP A 163 -13.80 4.76 -3.74
CA ASP A 163 -14.08 5.60 -2.59
C ASP A 163 -15.57 5.53 -2.19
N ASN A 164 -16.47 5.56 -3.16
CA ASN A 164 -17.91 5.46 -2.93
C ASN A 164 -18.33 4.09 -2.41
N LEU A 165 -17.88 2.99 -3.05
CA LEU A 165 -18.27 1.64 -2.68
C LEU A 165 -17.69 1.20 -1.31
N LEU A 166 -16.54 1.74 -0.91
CA LEU A 166 -15.89 1.43 0.36
C LEU A 166 -16.22 2.45 1.47
N GLY A 167 -17.00 3.48 1.17
CA GLY A 167 -17.34 4.56 2.11
C GLY A 167 -16.09 5.25 2.66
N LEU A 168 -15.13 5.60 1.78
CA LEU A 168 -13.86 6.17 2.22
C LEU A 168 -13.99 7.65 2.59
N LYS A 169 -14.90 8.38 1.95
CA LYS A 169 -15.12 9.80 2.21
C LYS A 169 -15.56 10.05 3.66
N GLU A 170 -16.44 9.22 4.20
CA GLU A 170 -16.90 9.30 5.58
C GLU A 170 -15.78 8.98 6.58
N LYS A 171 -14.77 8.25 6.14
CA LYS A 171 -13.56 7.90 6.90
C LYS A 171 -12.42 8.89 6.70
N ARG A 172 -12.64 9.97 5.94
CA ARG A 172 -11.61 10.95 5.60
C ARG A 172 -10.41 10.32 4.87
N LEU A 173 -10.70 9.38 3.97
CA LEU A 173 -9.72 8.63 3.18
C LEU A 173 -10.01 8.79 1.70
N LYS A 174 -8.95 8.63 0.88
CA LYS A 174 -9.04 8.51 -0.58
C LYS A 174 -8.18 7.35 -1.04
N SER A 175 -8.71 6.49 -1.92
CA SER A 175 -7.93 5.40 -2.52
C SER A 175 -6.83 5.94 -3.43
N VAL A 176 -5.63 5.39 -3.33
CA VAL A 176 -4.45 5.91 -4.05
C VAL A 176 -3.74 4.86 -4.90
N VAL A 177 -3.74 3.61 -4.48
CA VAL A 177 -3.11 2.51 -5.21
C VAL A 177 -3.68 1.17 -4.75
N LEU A 178 -3.71 0.21 -5.64
CA LEU A 178 -4.15 -1.15 -5.37
C LEU A 178 -2.96 -2.12 -5.38
N LEU A 179 -3.09 -3.22 -4.63
CA LEU A 179 -2.20 -4.38 -4.72
C LEU A 179 -3.06 -5.63 -4.88
N ALA A 180 -3.06 -6.19 -6.09
CA ALA A 180 -3.70 -7.46 -6.38
C ALA A 180 -2.76 -8.61 -6.02
N LEU A 181 -3.22 -9.56 -5.21
CA LEU A 181 -2.46 -10.72 -4.74
C LEU A 181 -3.08 -12.02 -5.29
N GLY A 182 -2.24 -12.98 -5.64
CA GLY A 182 -2.67 -14.29 -6.13
C GLY A 182 -1.49 -15.15 -6.56
N TYR A 183 -1.76 -16.10 -7.41
CA TYR A 183 -0.75 -16.93 -8.06
C TYR A 183 -0.94 -16.81 -9.58
N ARG A 184 0.16 -16.62 -10.30
CA ARG A 184 0.15 -16.48 -11.77
C ARG A 184 -0.46 -17.68 -12.48
N ASP A 185 -1.16 -17.40 -13.55
CA ASP A 185 -1.51 -18.39 -14.56
C ASP A 185 -0.43 -18.34 -15.65
N GLU A 186 0.60 -19.20 -15.52
CA GLU A 186 1.78 -19.17 -16.40
C GLU A 186 1.46 -19.44 -17.87
N GLU A 187 0.36 -20.12 -18.15
CA GLU A 187 -0.04 -20.47 -19.52
C GLU A 187 -0.71 -19.26 -20.20
N ASN A 188 -1.52 -18.51 -19.47
CA ASN A 188 -2.34 -17.43 -19.99
C ASN A 188 -1.79 -16.02 -19.67
N ASP A 189 -0.76 -15.90 -18.85
CA ASP A 189 -0.09 -14.62 -18.59
C ASP A 189 0.99 -14.34 -19.63
N TYR A 190 0.73 -13.42 -20.55
CA TYR A 190 1.66 -13.06 -21.61
C TYR A 190 3.01 -12.51 -21.12
N ASN A 191 3.09 -12.05 -19.85
CA ASN A 191 4.33 -11.55 -19.25
C ASN A 191 5.14 -12.64 -18.54
N ALA A 192 4.58 -13.84 -18.31
CA ALA A 192 5.21 -14.86 -17.47
C ALA A 192 6.60 -15.27 -17.95
N LYS A 193 6.81 -15.28 -19.27
CA LYS A 193 8.07 -15.72 -19.92
C LYS A 193 8.97 -14.55 -20.34
N LEU A 194 8.54 -13.30 -20.10
CA LEU A 194 9.31 -12.15 -20.55
C LEU A 194 10.42 -11.80 -19.56
N LYS A 195 11.58 -11.42 -20.10
CA LYS A 195 12.70 -10.92 -19.29
C LYS A 195 12.33 -9.59 -18.67
N LYS A 196 12.61 -9.46 -17.37
CA LYS A 196 12.45 -8.18 -16.66
C LYS A 196 13.41 -7.13 -17.23
N VAL A 197 12.87 -5.97 -17.59
CA VAL A 197 13.64 -4.82 -18.08
C VAL A 197 13.85 -3.83 -16.94
N ARG A 198 15.10 -3.41 -16.77
CA ARG A 198 15.51 -2.33 -15.85
C ARG A 198 16.65 -1.54 -16.49
N ILE A 199 16.72 -0.28 -16.14
CA ILE A 199 17.86 0.58 -16.48
C ILE A 199 19.15 -0.07 -15.91
N PRO A 200 20.27 -0.13 -16.67
CA PRO A 200 21.54 -0.60 -16.17
C PRO A 200 21.95 0.16 -14.89
N ILE A 201 22.55 -0.55 -13.92
CA ILE A 201 22.78 0.03 -12.59
C ILE A 201 23.72 1.24 -12.64
N GLN A 202 24.63 1.28 -13.61
CA GLN A 202 25.58 2.38 -13.83
C GLN A 202 24.91 3.67 -14.35
N GLU A 203 23.75 3.51 -15.02
CA GLU A 203 22.92 4.63 -15.48
C GLU A 203 21.89 5.02 -14.43
N PHE A 204 21.45 4.06 -13.59
CA PHE A 204 20.43 4.27 -12.57
C PHE A 204 20.96 4.99 -11.33
N ALA A 205 22.22 4.77 -10.97
CA ALA A 205 22.82 5.32 -9.75
C ALA A 205 24.09 6.13 -10.08
N THR A 206 24.16 7.35 -9.57
CA THR A 206 25.33 8.23 -9.67
C THR A 206 26.01 8.33 -8.31
N MET A 207 27.30 8.03 -8.26
CA MET A 207 28.13 8.30 -7.07
C MET A 207 28.58 9.75 -7.09
N VAL A 208 28.30 10.48 -6.03
CA VAL A 208 28.79 11.87 -5.83
C VAL A 208 29.82 11.82 -4.70
N ASN A 209 31.09 12.15 -5.02
CA ASN A 209 32.21 12.18 -4.10
C ASN A 209 32.56 13.60 -3.68
#